data_cf5d00ec92de95362501674d38abe967
#
_entry.id   cf5d00ec92de95362501674d38abe967
#
_cell.length_a   1.000
_cell.length_b   1.000
_cell.length_c   1.000
_cell.angle_alpha   90.00
_cell.angle_beta   90.00
_cell.angle_gamma   90.00
#
_symmetry.space_group_name_H-M   'P 1'
#
loop_
_entity.id
_entity.type
_entity.pdbx_description
1 polymer ?
#
loop_
_entity_poly.entity_id
_entity_poly.type
_entity_poly.pdbx_seq_one_letter_code
_entity_poly.pdbx_strand_id
1 'polypeptide(L)'
;QMCNKLGVKCYKMPKVETVVQGLHQAGGGFQKIDITDLLGRQEIRLDESRLGTELTGKTILVTGAGGSIGSEICRQVSRFNPERIVLLGHGENSIYLVYHELIRTFQGIDYVPVIADIQDYDRLLQVFEQYKPAIVYHAAAHKHVPMMERNPKEAFKNNIRGTYNVAKAVD
;
A
#
# COMPACT_ATOMS: atom_id res chain seq x y z
N GLN A 1 24.87 0.73 -2.65
CA GLN A 1 25.10 -0.41 -1.71
C GLN A 1 26.58 -0.58 -1.36
N MET A 2 27.51 -0.44 -2.32
CA MET A 2 28.98 -0.60 -2.12
C MET A 2 29.55 0.46 -1.16
N CYS A 3 29.18 1.72 -1.32
CA CYS A 3 29.64 2.83 -0.47
C CYS A 3 29.15 2.73 0.99
N ASN A 4 27.92 2.27 1.21
CA ASN A 4 27.42 2.03 2.56
C ASN A 4 28.18 0.93 3.31
N LYS A 5 28.63 -0.12 2.60
CA LYS A 5 29.46 -1.20 3.19
C LYS A 5 30.85 -0.72 3.58
N LEU A 6 31.33 0.33 2.97
CA LEU A 6 32.66 0.91 3.20
C LEU A 6 32.62 2.15 4.12
N GLY A 7 31.44 2.53 4.65
CA GLY A 7 31.28 3.71 5.51
C GLY A 7 31.52 5.05 4.79
N VAL A 8 31.51 5.06 3.46
CA VAL A 8 31.77 6.27 2.65
C VAL A 8 30.48 7.03 2.43
N LYS A 9 30.46 8.30 2.81
CA LYS A 9 29.32 9.21 2.57
C LYS A 9 29.25 9.60 1.10
N CYS A 10 28.14 9.30 0.43
CA CYS A 10 27.90 9.69 -0.95
C CYS A 10 27.06 10.97 -1.02
N TYR A 11 27.43 11.87 -1.91
CA TYR A 11 26.74 13.14 -2.15
C TYR A 11 26.47 13.31 -3.65
N LYS A 12 25.39 13.99 -3.99
CA LYS A 12 25.00 14.34 -5.35
C LYS A 12 25.43 15.77 -5.65
N MET A 13 26.05 15.98 -6.83
CA MET A 13 26.25 17.33 -7.37
C MET A 13 24.94 17.83 -7.97
N PRO A 14 24.53 19.08 -7.68
CA PRO A 14 23.37 19.68 -8.35
C PRO A 14 23.58 19.72 -9.86
N LYS A 15 22.51 19.58 -10.65
CA LYS A 15 22.59 19.72 -12.10
C LYS A 15 23.08 21.12 -12.47
N VAL A 16 23.98 21.24 -13.45
CA VAL A 16 24.57 22.50 -13.91
C VAL A 16 23.48 23.52 -14.27
N GLU A 17 22.38 23.06 -14.87
CA GLU A 17 21.22 23.90 -15.24
C GLU A 17 20.54 24.55 -14.03
N THR A 18 20.48 23.89 -12.89
CA THR A 18 19.88 24.40 -11.64
C THR A 18 20.81 25.41 -10.95
N VAL A 19 22.13 25.26 -11.14
CA VAL A 19 23.13 26.18 -10.63
C VAL A 19 23.14 27.46 -11.46
N VAL A 20 23.03 27.33 -12.79
CA VAL A 20 23.04 28.47 -13.74
C VAL A 20 21.76 29.32 -13.62
N GLN A 21 20.63 28.72 -13.28
CA GLN A 21 19.34 29.43 -13.10
C GLN A 21 19.20 30.14 -11.74
N GLY A 22 20.25 30.16 -10.91
CA GLY A 22 20.23 30.83 -9.61
C GLY A 22 19.23 30.28 -8.58
N LEU A 23 18.68 29.09 -8.82
CA LEU A 23 17.69 28.43 -7.96
C LEU A 23 18.30 27.75 -6.72
N HIS A 24 19.62 27.74 -6.61
CA HIS A 24 20.33 27.39 -5.38
C HIS A 24 20.78 28.65 -4.65
N GLN A 25 20.27 28.85 -3.44
CA GLN A 25 20.84 29.83 -2.51
C GLN A 25 22.33 29.55 -2.31
N ALA A 26 23.13 30.65 -2.29
CA ALA A 26 24.58 30.63 -2.13
C ALA A 26 25.01 29.89 -0.85
N GLY A 27 25.29 28.64 -1.00
CA GLY A 27 25.73 27.70 0.02
C GLY A 27 25.83 26.32 -0.61
N GLY A 28 26.59 26.20 -1.72
CA GLY A 28 26.74 25.03 -2.56
C GLY A 28 27.17 23.76 -1.82
N GLY A 29 26.28 23.25 -0.98
CA GLY A 29 26.49 22.03 -0.24
C GLY A 29 26.11 20.80 -1.09
N PHE A 30 26.98 19.83 -1.11
CA PHE A 30 26.67 18.49 -1.61
C PHE A 30 25.39 17.97 -0.95
N GLN A 31 24.38 17.65 -1.74
CA GLN A 31 23.13 17.07 -1.24
C GLN A 31 23.31 15.60 -0.92
N LYS A 32 22.78 15.16 0.21
CA LYS A 32 22.72 13.73 0.55
C LYS A 32 21.84 13.03 -0.48
N ILE A 33 22.31 11.90 -1.02
CA ILE A 33 21.54 11.11 -1.99
C ILE A 33 20.31 10.54 -1.30
N ASP A 34 19.11 10.88 -1.79
CA ASP A 34 17.86 10.28 -1.39
C ASP A 34 17.51 9.09 -2.30
N ILE A 35 16.65 8.19 -1.81
CA ILE A 35 16.14 7.05 -2.59
C ILE A 35 15.39 7.52 -3.83
N THR A 36 14.67 8.62 -3.75
CA THR A 36 13.95 9.28 -4.87
C THR A 36 14.88 9.69 -6.00
N ASP A 37 16.10 10.13 -5.68
CA ASP A 37 17.14 10.47 -6.67
C ASP A 37 17.62 9.25 -7.48
N LEU A 38 17.62 8.07 -6.85
CA LEU A 38 18.01 6.81 -7.49
C LEU A 38 16.93 6.24 -8.40
N LEU A 39 15.66 6.51 -8.09
CA LEU A 39 14.52 6.02 -8.85
C LEU A 39 14.19 6.88 -10.08
N GLY A 40 14.71 8.13 -10.16
CA GLY A 40 14.44 9.03 -11.26
C GLY A 40 12.97 9.42 -11.45
N ARG A 41 12.12 9.17 -10.45
CA ARG A 41 10.70 9.50 -10.44
C ARG A 41 10.41 10.58 -9.43
N GLN A 42 9.59 11.55 -9.83
CA GLN A 42 9.06 12.52 -8.89
C GLN A 42 8.09 11.83 -7.93
N GLU A 43 8.19 12.16 -6.65
CA GLU A 43 7.23 11.72 -5.64
C GLU A 43 5.86 12.33 -5.94
N ILE A 44 4.82 11.48 -6.02
CA ILE A 44 3.45 11.94 -6.16
C ILE A 44 2.98 12.38 -4.77
N ARG A 45 2.73 13.66 -4.60
CA ARG A 45 2.11 14.20 -3.39
C ARG A 45 0.61 14.12 -3.52
N LEU A 46 -0.01 13.37 -2.62
CA LEU A 46 -1.46 13.29 -2.51
C LEU A 46 -2.00 14.51 -1.76
N ASP A 47 -3.20 14.94 -2.12
CA ASP A 47 -3.92 15.98 -1.37
C ASP A 47 -4.43 15.38 -0.05
N GLU A 48 -3.66 15.56 1.03
CA GLU A 48 -3.97 15.02 2.35
C GLU A 48 -5.28 15.59 2.91
N SER A 49 -5.67 16.82 2.55
CA SER A 49 -6.90 17.44 3.02
C SER A 49 -8.13 16.75 2.43
N ARG A 50 -8.08 16.46 1.15
CA ARG A 50 -9.15 15.73 0.45
C ARG A 50 -9.25 14.28 0.95
N LEU A 51 -8.11 13.60 1.10
CA LEU A 51 -8.08 12.23 1.64
C LEU A 51 -8.64 12.19 3.06
N GLY A 52 -8.31 13.16 3.91
CA GLY A 52 -8.86 13.26 5.25
C GLY A 52 -10.40 13.33 5.24
N THR A 53 -10.98 14.14 4.36
CA THR A 53 -12.43 14.27 4.22
C THR A 53 -13.09 12.96 3.76
N GLU A 54 -12.44 12.23 2.85
CA GLU A 54 -12.98 10.99 2.27
C GLU A 54 -12.85 9.78 3.21
N LEU A 55 -11.77 9.70 4.02
CA LEU A 55 -11.41 8.51 4.79
C LEU A 55 -11.84 8.58 6.27
N THR A 56 -11.89 9.77 6.86
CA THR A 56 -12.18 9.93 8.30
C THR A 56 -13.57 9.38 8.65
N GLY A 57 -13.63 8.57 9.71
CA GLY A 57 -14.88 7.98 10.23
C GLY A 57 -15.54 6.96 9.28
N LYS A 58 -14.85 6.48 8.25
CA LYS A 58 -15.38 5.51 7.30
C LYS A 58 -14.91 4.08 7.64
N THR A 59 -15.73 3.10 7.24
CA THR A 59 -15.31 1.71 7.17
C THR A 59 -14.62 1.46 5.84
N ILE A 60 -13.38 0.97 5.89
CA ILE A 60 -12.52 0.75 4.73
C ILE A 60 -12.13 -0.72 4.68
N LEU A 61 -12.22 -1.34 3.51
CA LEU A 61 -11.77 -2.72 3.32
C LEU A 61 -10.53 -2.74 2.43
N VAL A 62 -9.51 -3.49 2.85
CA VAL A 62 -8.28 -3.69 2.07
C VAL A 62 -8.13 -5.18 1.78
N THR A 63 -8.23 -5.57 0.51
CA THR A 63 -7.91 -6.94 0.10
C THR A 63 -6.41 -7.09 -0.09
N GLY A 64 -5.87 -8.27 0.21
CA GLY A 64 -4.43 -8.48 0.21
C GLY A 64 -3.71 -7.67 1.28
N ALA A 65 -4.39 -7.34 2.39
CA ALA A 65 -3.88 -6.50 3.47
C ALA A 65 -2.57 -7.00 4.09
N GLY A 66 -2.33 -8.32 4.09
CA GLY A 66 -1.07 -8.92 4.56
C GLY A 66 0.10 -8.83 3.58
N GLY A 67 -0.13 -8.38 2.34
CA GLY A 67 0.91 -8.17 1.33
C GLY A 67 1.65 -6.84 1.51
N SER A 68 2.77 -6.66 0.78
CA SER A 68 3.59 -5.44 0.88
C SER A 68 2.83 -4.16 0.53
N ILE A 69 2.01 -4.18 -0.53
CA ILE A 69 1.20 -3.03 -0.94
C ILE A 69 0.00 -2.86 -0.02
N GLY A 70 -0.75 -3.94 0.26
CA GLY A 70 -1.94 -3.88 1.12
C GLY A 70 -1.63 -3.40 2.52
N SER A 71 -0.55 -3.87 3.14
CA SER A 71 -0.14 -3.42 4.48
C SER A 71 0.27 -1.94 4.49
N GLU A 72 0.93 -1.47 3.43
CA GLU A 72 1.27 -0.05 3.31
C GLU A 72 0.04 0.83 3.11
N ILE A 73 -0.94 0.39 2.29
CA ILE A 73 -2.24 1.07 2.18
C ILE A 73 -2.90 1.17 3.57
N CYS A 74 -2.92 0.08 4.34
CA CYS A 74 -3.48 0.10 5.70
C CYS A 74 -2.79 1.13 6.60
N ARG A 75 -1.43 1.22 6.58
CA ARG A 75 -0.68 2.23 7.35
C ARG A 75 -1.04 3.65 6.93
N GLN A 76 -1.07 3.93 5.62
CA GLN A 76 -1.38 5.27 5.11
C GLN A 76 -2.82 5.68 5.43
N VAL A 77 -3.78 4.78 5.24
CA VAL A 77 -5.20 5.03 5.55
C VAL A 77 -5.41 5.26 7.05
N SER A 78 -4.70 4.54 7.91
CA SER A 78 -4.79 4.70 9.37
C SER A 78 -4.43 6.12 9.85
N ARG A 79 -3.61 6.86 9.11
CA ARG A 79 -3.24 8.25 9.44
C ARG A 79 -4.42 9.23 9.36
N PHE A 80 -5.50 8.84 8.70
CA PHE A 80 -6.70 9.66 8.49
C PHE A 80 -7.86 9.29 9.43
N ASN A 81 -7.60 8.51 10.49
CA ASN A 81 -8.58 8.14 11.51
C ASN A 81 -9.90 7.59 10.95
N PRO A 82 -9.87 6.53 10.13
CA PRO A 82 -11.10 5.82 9.75
C PRO A 82 -11.75 5.21 10.99
N GLU A 83 -13.06 4.96 10.94
CA GLU A 83 -13.76 4.23 12.00
C GLU A 83 -13.29 2.78 12.10
N ARG A 84 -13.16 2.13 10.92
CA ARG A 84 -12.79 0.71 10.82
C ARG A 84 -11.95 0.42 9.60
N ILE A 85 -10.98 -0.49 9.74
CA ILE A 85 -10.25 -1.08 8.62
C ILE A 85 -10.41 -2.60 8.66
N VAL A 86 -11.05 -3.16 7.62
CA VAL A 86 -11.18 -4.60 7.42
C VAL A 86 -9.96 -5.10 6.66
N LEU A 87 -9.13 -5.92 7.31
CA LEU A 87 -7.88 -6.47 6.81
C LEU A 87 -8.15 -7.84 6.18
N LEU A 88 -8.48 -7.89 4.89
CA LEU A 88 -8.84 -9.12 4.21
C LEU A 88 -7.66 -9.75 3.48
N GLY A 89 -7.43 -11.05 3.69
CA GLY A 89 -6.43 -11.83 2.96
C GLY A 89 -6.51 -13.32 3.28
N HIS A 90 -5.98 -14.16 2.39
CA HIS A 90 -5.99 -15.61 2.57
C HIS A 90 -4.88 -16.14 3.49
N GLY A 91 -3.79 -15.39 3.63
CA GLY A 91 -2.64 -15.80 4.44
C GLY A 91 -2.83 -15.41 5.91
N GLU A 92 -3.22 -16.35 6.77
CA GLU A 92 -3.47 -16.13 8.19
C GLU A 92 -2.29 -15.42 8.88
N ASN A 93 -1.07 -15.95 8.73
CA ASN A 93 0.11 -15.38 9.37
C ASN A 93 0.42 -13.94 8.92
N SER A 94 0.24 -13.63 7.62
CA SER A 94 0.48 -12.28 7.11
C SER A 94 -0.57 -11.27 7.61
N ILE A 95 -1.83 -11.68 7.74
CA ILE A 95 -2.89 -10.88 8.35
C ILE A 95 -2.64 -10.68 9.84
N TYR A 96 -2.23 -11.71 10.56
CA TYR A 96 -1.85 -11.63 11.97
C TYR A 96 -0.75 -10.59 12.20
N LEU A 97 0.31 -10.61 11.40
CA LEU A 97 1.45 -9.68 11.55
C LEU A 97 1.03 -8.22 11.33
N VAL A 98 0.31 -7.93 10.24
CA VAL A 98 -0.13 -6.56 9.95
C VAL A 98 -1.15 -6.07 10.99
N TYR A 99 -2.06 -6.92 11.43
CA TYR A 99 -3.03 -6.59 12.48
C TYR A 99 -2.33 -6.16 13.77
N HIS A 100 -1.37 -6.96 14.27
CA HIS A 100 -0.63 -6.64 15.49
C HIS A 100 0.28 -5.43 15.36
N GLU A 101 0.81 -5.16 14.18
CA GLU A 101 1.54 -3.92 13.91
C GLU A 101 0.63 -2.71 14.03
N LEU A 102 -0.54 -2.75 13.34
CA LEU A 102 -1.45 -1.61 13.27
C LEU A 102 -2.06 -1.25 14.62
N ILE A 103 -2.52 -2.21 15.42
CA ILE A 103 -3.08 -1.95 16.76
C ILE A 103 -2.07 -1.36 17.75
N ARG A 104 -0.77 -1.61 17.53
CA ARG A 104 0.30 -1.04 18.35
C ARG A 104 0.69 0.37 17.91
N THR A 105 0.57 0.65 16.62
CA THR A 105 1.05 1.91 16.01
C THR A 105 -0.04 2.99 16.02
N PHE A 106 -1.29 2.60 15.77
CA PHE A 106 -2.42 3.52 15.65
C PHE A 106 -3.50 3.16 16.65
N GLN A 107 -3.92 4.12 17.46
CA GLN A 107 -4.96 3.93 18.48
C GLN A 107 -6.31 4.50 18.00
N GLY A 108 -7.39 3.96 18.54
CA GLY A 108 -8.74 4.49 18.28
C GLY A 108 -9.39 4.03 16.98
N ILE A 109 -8.76 3.10 16.23
CA ILE A 109 -9.28 2.53 15.00
C ILE A 109 -9.67 1.07 15.24
N ASP A 110 -10.85 0.66 14.78
CA ASP A 110 -11.29 -0.73 14.84
C ASP A 110 -10.67 -1.53 13.68
N TYR A 111 -9.68 -2.35 13.97
CA TYR A 111 -9.04 -3.23 13.00
C TYR A 111 -9.67 -4.62 13.05
N VAL A 112 -10.24 -5.06 11.92
CA VAL A 112 -10.92 -6.35 11.82
C VAL A 112 -10.13 -7.27 10.89
N PRO A 113 -9.41 -8.29 11.42
CA PRO A 113 -8.75 -9.28 10.59
C PRO A 113 -9.77 -10.26 10.00
N VAL A 114 -9.74 -10.45 8.69
CA VAL A 114 -10.61 -11.38 7.95
C VAL A 114 -9.79 -12.31 7.09
N ILE A 115 -9.85 -13.60 7.41
CA ILE A 115 -9.24 -14.64 6.57
C ILE A 115 -10.24 -15.04 5.51
N ALA A 116 -9.94 -14.67 4.26
CA ALA A 116 -10.75 -14.99 3.09
C ALA A 116 -9.92 -14.97 1.82
N ASP A 117 -10.28 -15.81 0.85
CA ASP A 117 -9.73 -15.80 -0.50
C ASP A 117 -10.68 -15.00 -1.41
N ILE A 118 -10.11 -14.10 -2.23
CA ILE A 118 -10.91 -13.33 -3.21
C ILE A 118 -11.53 -14.20 -4.30
N GLN A 119 -11.10 -15.45 -4.44
CA GLN A 119 -11.69 -16.43 -5.33
C GLN A 119 -13.03 -16.97 -4.80
N ASP A 120 -13.27 -16.88 -3.48
CA ASP A 120 -14.50 -17.31 -2.81
C ASP A 120 -15.51 -16.16 -2.76
N TYR A 121 -16.40 -16.12 -3.77
CA TYR A 121 -17.39 -15.05 -3.91
C TYR A 121 -18.40 -15.01 -2.76
N ASP A 122 -18.88 -16.19 -2.30
CA ASP A 122 -19.88 -16.27 -1.25
C ASP A 122 -19.31 -15.74 0.09
N ARG A 123 -18.04 -16.05 0.35
CA ARG A 123 -17.34 -15.50 1.51
C ARG A 123 -17.15 -13.98 1.40
N LEU A 124 -16.81 -13.47 0.23
CA LEU A 124 -16.73 -12.03 -0.01
C LEU A 124 -18.08 -11.35 0.26
N LEU A 125 -19.20 -11.86 -0.28
CA LEU A 125 -20.52 -11.29 -0.03
C LEU A 125 -20.82 -11.19 1.46
N GLN A 126 -20.58 -12.25 2.24
CA GLN A 126 -20.78 -12.22 3.69
C GLN A 126 -19.98 -11.11 4.36
N VAL A 127 -18.72 -10.92 3.96
CA VAL A 127 -17.84 -9.87 4.50
C VAL A 127 -18.36 -8.46 4.13
N PHE A 128 -18.77 -8.27 2.87
CA PHE A 128 -19.29 -6.99 2.40
C PHE A 128 -20.63 -6.64 3.06
N GLU A 129 -21.54 -7.60 3.20
CA GLU A 129 -22.82 -7.43 3.90
C GLU A 129 -22.61 -7.10 5.38
N GLN A 130 -21.67 -7.78 6.04
CA GLN A 130 -21.38 -7.60 7.46
C GLN A 130 -20.75 -6.23 7.77
N TYR A 131 -19.77 -5.81 6.98
CA TYR A 131 -18.98 -4.62 7.30
C TYR A 131 -19.37 -3.39 6.50
N LYS A 132 -20.08 -3.52 5.39
CA LYS A 132 -20.57 -2.45 4.50
C LYS A 132 -19.52 -1.36 4.26
N PRO A 133 -18.34 -1.72 3.68
CA PRO A 133 -17.26 -0.77 3.52
C PRO A 133 -17.67 0.35 2.57
N ALA A 134 -17.38 1.61 2.97
CA ALA A 134 -17.60 2.77 2.11
C ALA A 134 -16.52 2.88 1.02
N ILE A 135 -15.33 2.30 1.28
CA ILE A 135 -14.20 2.34 0.35
C ILE A 135 -13.51 0.97 0.37
N VAL A 136 -13.15 0.50 -0.83
CA VAL A 136 -12.43 -0.77 -1.00
C VAL A 136 -11.13 -0.53 -1.75
N TYR A 137 -10.01 -0.91 -1.13
CA TYR A 137 -8.71 -0.99 -1.79
C TYR A 137 -8.40 -2.42 -2.16
N HIS A 138 -8.22 -2.67 -3.44
CA HIS A 138 -7.92 -4.02 -3.94
C HIS A 138 -6.42 -4.17 -4.26
N ALA A 139 -5.69 -4.89 -3.38
CA ALA A 139 -4.25 -5.14 -3.51
C ALA A 139 -3.91 -6.65 -3.53
N ALA A 140 -4.91 -7.51 -3.69
CA ALA A 140 -4.73 -8.96 -3.74
C ALA A 140 -4.44 -9.41 -5.18
N ALA A 141 -3.18 -9.69 -5.48
CA ALA A 141 -2.76 -10.22 -6.79
C ALA A 141 -1.52 -11.11 -6.68
N HIS A 142 -1.45 -12.14 -7.52
CA HIS A 142 -0.21 -12.87 -7.79
C HIS A 142 0.65 -12.05 -8.76
N LYS A 143 1.85 -11.62 -8.33
CA LYS A 143 2.67 -10.64 -9.06
C LYS A 143 3.96 -11.20 -9.67
N HIS A 144 4.42 -12.36 -9.21
CA HIS A 144 5.69 -12.94 -9.66
C HIS A 144 5.54 -13.61 -11.03
N VAL A 145 5.89 -12.88 -12.09
CA VAL A 145 5.73 -13.30 -13.49
C VAL A 145 6.26 -14.71 -13.76
N PRO A 146 7.51 -15.09 -13.39
CA PRO A 146 8.02 -16.44 -13.69
C PRO A 146 7.21 -17.56 -13.02
N MET A 147 6.59 -17.28 -11.86
CA MET A 147 5.72 -18.24 -11.18
C MET A 147 4.37 -18.35 -11.89
N MET A 148 3.82 -17.23 -12.35
CA MET A 148 2.53 -17.21 -13.04
C MET A 148 2.60 -17.77 -14.45
N GLU A 149 3.73 -17.63 -15.15
CA GLU A 149 3.96 -18.30 -16.43
C GLU A 149 3.92 -19.82 -16.30
N ARG A 150 4.39 -20.37 -15.18
CA ARG A 150 4.31 -21.80 -14.88
C ARG A 150 2.94 -22.24 -14.34
N ASN A 151 2.14 -21.29 -13.85
CA ASN A 151 0.84 -21.54 -13.22
C ASN A 151 -0.25 -20.58 -13.78
N PRO A 152 -0.49 -20.56 -15.10
CA PRO A 152 -1.39 -19.57 -15.71
C PRO A 152 -2.83 -19.70 -15.26
N LYS A 153 -3.30 -20.89 -14.91
CA LYS A 153 -4.65 -21.10 -14.37
C LYS A 153 -4.83 -20.42 -13.01
N GLU A 154 -3.80 -20.45 -12.16
CA GLU A 154 -3.85 -19.79 -10.85
C GLU A 154 -3.78 -18.26 -11.00
N ALA A 155 -2.98 -17.76 -11.95
CA ALA A 155 -2.98 -16.34 -12.30
C ALA A 155 -4.38 -15.89 -12.77
N PHE A 156 -5.04 -16.65 -13.63
CA PHE A 156 -6.40 -16.36 -14.10
C PHE A 156 -7.41 -16.35 -12.95
N LYS A 157 -7.43 -17.41 -12.12
CA LYS A 157 -8.35 -17.50 -10.99
C LYS A 157 -8.20 -16.35 -10.00
N ASN A 158 -6.97 -16.06 -9.61
CA ASN A 158 -6.72 -15.03 -8.60
C ASN A 158 -6.85 -13.62 -9.21
N ASN A 159 -6.12 -13.31 -10.29
CA ASN A 159 -6.00 -11.94 -10.76
C ASN A 159 -7.18 -11.48 -11.62
N ILE A 160 -7.88 -12.40 -12.30
CA ILE A 160 -9.03 -12.05 -13.13
C ILE A 160 -10.33 -12.36 -12.38
N ARG A 161 -10.58 -13.65 -12.07
CA ARG A 161 -11.82 -14.04 -11.41
C ARG A 161 -11.93 -13.45 -9.99
N GLY A 162 -10.84 -13.45 -9.21
CA GLY A 162 -10.83 -12.87 -7.87
C GLY A 162 -11.09 -11.36 -7.91
N THR A 163 -10.47 -10.61 -8.84
CA THR A 163 -10.74 -9.17 -9.02
C THR A 163 -12.20 -8.92 -9.44
N TYR A 164 -12.72 -9.74 -10.35
CA TYR A 164 -14.13 -9.68 -10.75
C TYR A 164 -15.08 -9.92 -9.56
N ASN A 165 -14.79 -10.91 -8.72
CA ASN A 165 -15.58 -11.19 -7.52
C ASN A 165 -15.60 -10.01 -6.56
N VAL A 166 -14.43 -9.39 -6.31
CA VAL A 166 -14.36 -8.19 -5.46
C VAL A 166 -15.18 -7.05 -6.04
N ALA A 167 -15.02 -6.74 -7.33
CA ALA A 167 -15.78 -5.68 -8.01
C ALA A 167 -17.29 -5.94 -7.92
N LYS A 168 -17.72 -7.18 -8.16
CA LYS A 168 -19.13 -7.58 -8.10
C LYS A 168 -19.72 -7.54 -6.69
N ALA A 169 -18.90 -7.76 -5.65
CA ALA A 169 -19.36 -7.70 -4.26
C ALA A 169 -19.49 -6.24 -3.73
N VAL A 170 -18.91 -5.27 -4.44
CA VAL A 170 -19.02 -3.84 -4.13
C VAL A 170 -20.34 -3.24 -4.62
N ASP A 171 -20.90 -3.80 -5.74
CA ASP A 171 -22.18 -3.35 -6.33
C ASP A 171 -23.37 -3.79 -5.45
#